data_62a9bfb505446a78d3366257c90aa13a
#
_entry.id   62a9bfb505446a78d3366257c90aa13a
#
_cell.length_a   1.000
_cell.length_b   1.000
_cell.length_c   1.000
_cell.angle_alpha   90.00
_cell.angle_beta   90.00
_cell.angle_gamma   90.00
#
_symmetry.space_group_name_H-M   'P 1'
#
loop_
_entity.id
_entity.type
_entity.pdbx_description
1 polymer ?
#
loop_
_entity_poly.entity_id
_entity_poly.type
_entity_poly.pdbx_seq_one_letter_code
_entity_poly.pdbx_strand_id
1 'polypeptide(L)'
;DEDMGMLPIYIGVDGEENQGLCTGSENYWCVNKNASEEDIQATLDFMKWVVESDEGRDMLANEMGFVTPFTTFSDYLPDNPLVKANAEYTEAGKTPVSWNFTTMPSENWKNNVGGALLNYAQGTGTWDSVQTAFVDGWAEEYAAANE
;
A
#
# COMPACT_ATOMS: atom_id res chain seq x y z
N ASP A 1 -20.53 -5.47 -18.12
CA ASP A 1 -19.46 -4.46 -17.96
C ASP A 1 -19.98 -3.46 -16.93
N GLU A 2 -19.43 -3.49 -15.73
CA GLU A 2 -19.76 -2.52 -14.69
C GLU A 2 -18.82 -1.32 -14.85
N ASP A 3 -19.39 -0.13 -14.81
CA ASP A 3 -18.63 1.12 -14.83
C ASP A 3 -18.05 1.34 -13.43
N MET A 4 -16.77 1.00 -13.26
CA MET A 4 -16.06 1.13 -11.99
C MET A 4 -15.03 2.25 -12.08
N GLY A 5 -14.86 2.98 -10.96
CA GLY A 5 -13.87 4.03 -10.83
C GLY A 5 -13.21 4.01 -9.46
N MET A 6 -12.18 4.82 -9.29
CA MET A 6 -11.49 5.05 -8.02
C MET A 6 -11.64 6.50 -7.60
N LEU A 7 -11.75 6.72 -6.30
CA LEU A 7 -11.79 8.06 -5.72
C LEU A 7 -10.71 8.17 -4.65
N PRO A 8 -10.07 9.35 -4.53
CA PRO A 8 -9.20 9.63 -3.40
C PRO A 8 -9.97 9.57 -2.07
N ILE A 9 -9.27 9.25 -1.00
CA ILE A 9 -9.82 9.30 0.36
C ILE A 9 -9.69 10.75 0.85
N TYR A 10 -10.79 11.46 0.93
CA TYR A 10 -10.84 12.82 1.48
C TYR A 10 -11.23 12.79 2.96
N ILE A 11 -10.56 13.61 3.76
CA ILE A 11 -10.81 13.75 5.21
C ILE A 11 -11.35 15.12 5.61
N GLY A 12 -11.57 16.01 4.66
CA GLY A 12 -12.20 17.31 4.85
C GLY A 12 -11.23 18.42 5.29
N VAL A 13 -9.99 18.37 4.83
CA VAL A 13 -8.99 19.41 5.09
C VAL A 13 -8.76 20.30 3.86
N ASP A 14 -8.31 21.52 4.09
CA ASP A 14 -8.00 22.46 3.01
C ASP A 14 -6.87 21.93 2.12
N GLY A 15 -7.03 22.01 0.81
CA GLY A 15 -6.04 21.58 -0.17
C GLY A 15 -6.21 20.15 -0.68
N GLU A 16 -7.20 19.42 -0.19
CA GLU A 16 -7.48 18.03 -0.66
C GLU A 16 -7.92 17.96 -2.12
N GLU A 17 -8.40 19.04 -2.70
CA GLU A 17 -8.86 19.09 -4.09
C GLU A 17 -7.76 18.71 -5.10
N ASN A 18 -6.48 18.82 -4.71
CA ASN A 18 -5.35 18.39 -5.53
C ASN A 18 -4.81 17.00 -5.17
N GLN A 19 -5.46 16.31 -4.23
CA GLN A 19 -5.06 14.97 -3.80
C GLN A 19 -5.39 13.94 -4.88
N GLY A 20 -4.44 13.05 -5.14
CA GLY A 20 -4.61 11.84 -5.93
C GLY A 20 -4.93 10.63 -5.08
N LEU A 21 -4.81 9.46 -5.66
CA LEU A 21 -5.06 8.20 -4.99
C LEU A 21 -3.97 7.88 -3.95
N CYS A 22 -4.31 7.08 -2.95
CA CYS A 22 -3.33 6.48 -2.05
C CYS A 22 -2.51 5.44 -2.81
N THR A 23 -1.20 5.63 -2.82
CA THR A 23 -0.26 4.76 -3.51
C THR A 23 0.90 4.39 -2.59
N GLY A 24 1.61 3.34 -2.94
CA GLY A 24 2.81 2.91 -2.21
C GLY A 24 3.11 1.45 -2.47
N SER A 25 4.30 1.01 -2.07
CA SER A 25 4.68 -0.38 -2.16
C SER A 25 4.17 -1.13 -0.93
N GLU A 26 3.37 -2.15 -1.13
CA GLU A 26 2.81 -2.99 -0.06
C GLU A 26 3.41 -4.39 -0.06
N ASN A 27 3.83 -4.88 -1.23
CA ASN A 27 4.39 -6.20 -1.41
C ASN A 27 5.87 -6.09 -1.75
N TYR A 28 6.69 -6.77 -0.96
CA TYR A 28 8.15 -6.75 -1.11
C TYR A 28 8.69 -8.15 -1.31
N TRP A 29 9.64 -8.27 -2.21
CA TRP A 29 10.46 -9.47 -2.32
C TRP A 29 11.66 -9.34 -1.40
N CYS A 30 11.95 -10.41 -0.68
CA CYS A 30 13.10 -10.48 0.22
C CYS A 30 14.00 -11.63 -0.18
N VAL A 31 15.30 -11.35 -0.22
CA VAL A 31 16.32 -12.39 -0.43
C VAL A 31 16.82 -12.86 0.93
N ASN A 32 16.81 -14.18 1.17
CA ASN A 32 17.36 -14.74 2.39
C ASN A 32 18.89 -14.62 2.40
N LYS A 33 19.43 -13.64 3.16
CA LYS A 33 20.88 -13.40 3.28
C LYS A 33 21.69 -14.56 3.86
N ASN A 34 21.03 -15.52 4.49
CA ASN A 34 21.68 -16.70 5.11
C ASN A 34 21.62 -17.94 4.21
N ALA A 35 21.08 -17.84 3.01
CA ALA A 35 21.12 -18.91 2.01
C ALA A 35 22.53 -19.04 1.41
N SER A 36 22.77 -20.11 0.65
CA SER A 36 24.02 -20.25 -0.10
C SER A 36 24.16 -19.15 -1.17
N GLU A 37 25.38 -18.82 -1.56
CA GLU A 37 25.62 -17.84 -2.65
C GLU A 37 24.93 -18.26 -3.95
N GLU A 38 24.89 -19.57 -4.24
CA GLU A 38 24.22 -20.13 -5.41
C GLU A 38 22.70 -19.92 -5.35
N ASP A 39 22.08 -20.17 -4.19
CA ASP A 39 20.63 -19.95 -4.00
C ASP A 39 20.26 -18.46 -4.05
N ILE A 40 21.11 -17.60 -3.48
CA ILE A 40 20.93 -16.14 -3.57
C ILE A 40 20.98 -15.70 -5.03
N GLN A 41 21.98 -16.17 -5.79
CA GLN A 41 22.11 -15.81 -7.21
C GLN A 41 20.91 -16.31 -8.01
N ALA A 42 20.49 -17.55 -7.80
CA ALA A 42 19.32 -18.12 -8.47
C ALA A 42 18.04 -17.31 -8.15
N THR A 43 17.88 -16.85 -6.91
CA THR A 43 16.77 -15.98 -6.50
C THR A 43 16.81 -14.65 -7.25
N LEU A 44 17.97 -14.02 -7.33
CA LEU A 44 18.14 -12.75 -8.05
C LEU A 44 17.90 -12.90 -9.55
N ASP A 45 18.38 -14.00 -10.15
CA ASP A 45 18.15 -14.30 -11.57
C ASP A 45 16.66 -14.51 -11.85
N PHE A 46 15.94 -15.20 -10.97
CA PHE A 46 14.49 -15.34 -11.07
C PHE A 46 13.77 -13.98 -10.96
N MET A 47 14.10 -13.16 -9.96
CA MET A 47 13.53 -11.82 -9.81
C MET A 47 13.76 -10.98 -11.06
N LYS A 48 14.98 -11.02 -11.60
CA LYS A 48 15.34 -10.33 -12.83
C LYS A 48 14.55 -10.84 -14.02
N TRP A 49 14.42 -12.15 -14.17
CA TRP A 49 13.62 -12.76 -15.24
C TRP A 49 12.17 -12.30 -15.17
N VAL A 50 11.56 -12.30 -14.00
CA VAL A 50 10.15 -11.86 -13.82
C VAL A 50 9.94 -10.42 -14.28
N VAL A 51 10.90 -9.51 -14.02
CA VAL A 51 10.73 -8.08 -14.34
C VAL A 51 11.26 -7.66 -15.70
N GLU A 52 12.08 -8.48 -16.35
CA GLU A 52 12.70 -8.12 -17.63
C GLU A 52 12.22 -8.97 -18.82
N SER A 53 11.79 -10.22 -18.61
CA SER A 53 11.32 -11.07 -19.71
C SER A 53 9.89 -10.72 -20.12
N ASP A 54 9.55 -10.95 -21.37
CA ASP A 54 8.19 -10.74 -21.86
C ASP A 54 7.19 -11.66 -21.13
N GLU A 55 7.57 -12.92 -20.89
CA GLU A 55 6.74 -13.90 -20.19
C GLU A 55 6.49 -13.49 -18.72
N GLY A 56 7.54 -13.12 -17.99
CA GLY A 56 7.41 -12.68 -16.59
C GLY A 56 6.57 -11.43 -16.44
N ARG A 57 6.72 -10.47 -17.35
CA ARG A 57 5.91 -9.24 -17.36
C ARG A 57 4.46 -9.51 -17.70
N ASP A 58 4.20 -10.38 -18.68
CA ASP A 58 2.84 -10.78 -19.04
C ASP A 58 2.13 -11.49 -17.89
N MET A 59 2.80 -12.42 -17.24
CA MET A 59 2.28 -13.12 -16.06
C MET A 59 1.93 -12.14 -14.93
N LEU A 60 2.82 -11.22 -14.57
CA LEU A 60 2.54 -10.25 -13.50
C LEU A 60 1.44 -9.27 -13.85
N ALA A 61 1.48 -8.67 -15.03
CA ALA A 61 0.55 -7.61 -15.39
C ALA A 61 -0.81 -8.13 -15.86
N ASN A 62 -0.83 -9.09 -16.77
CA ASN A 62 -2.06 -9.52 -17.42
C ASN A 62 -2.73 -10.71 -16.71
N GLU A 63 -1.97 -11.70 -16.29
CA GLU A 63 -2.56 -12.88 -15.63
C GLU A 63 -2.85 -12.61 -14.13
N MET A 64 -1.95 -11.92 -13.44
CA MET A 64 -2.08 -11.63 -12.00
C MET A 64 -2.68 -10.25 -11.71
N GLY A 65 -2.72 -9.34 -12.68
CA GLY A 65 -3.30 -8.02 -12.56
C GLY A 65 -2.48 -7.04 -11.69
N PHE A 66 -1.21 -7.28 -11.49
CA PHE A 66 -0.35 -6.38 -10.72
C PHE A 66 0.02 -5.12 -11.48
N VAL A 67 -0.05 -3.99 -10.79
CA VAL A 67 0.60 -2.74 -11.19
C VAL A 67 1.93 -2.68 -10.49
N THR A 68 3.02 -2.69 -11.24
CA THR A 68 4.37 -2.75 -10.68
C THR A 68 5.10 -1.42 -10.84
N PRO A 69 6.05 -1.07 -9.94
CA PRO A 69 6.80 0.17 -10.01
C PRO A 69 7.99 0.12 -10.99
N PHE A 70 8.16 -0.97 -11.71
CA PHE A 70 9.31 -1.16 -12.61
C PHE A 70 9.10 -0.49 -13.96
N THR A 71 10.09 0.23 -14.45
CA THR A 71 10.04 0.91 -15.75
C THR A 71 9.89 -0.04 -16.94
N THR A 72 10.28 -1.30 -16.77
CA THR A 72 10.09 -2.36 -17.77
C THR A 72 8.62 -2.71 -18.02
N PHE A 73 7.71 -2.22 -17.17
CA PHE A 73 6.26 -2.45 -17.30
C PHE A 73 5.50 -1.24 -17.87
N SER A 74 6.19 -0.21 -18.36
CA SER A 74 5.52 0.98 -18.91
C SER A 74 4.47 0.66 -19.98
N ASP A 75 4.68 -0.41 -20.76
CA ASP A 75 3.80 -0.84 -21.82
C ASP A 75 2.86 -2.02 -21.41
N TYR A 76 2.95 -2.45 -20.14
CA TYR A 76 2.20 -3.57 -19.57
C TYR A 76 1.21 -3.07 -18.51
N LEU A 77 0.26 -2.23 -18.91
CA LEU A 77 -0.82 -1.85 -18.00
C LEU A 77 -1.97 -2.85 -18.14
N PRO A 78 -2.42 -3.47 -17.03
CA PRO A 78 -3.57 -4.36 -17.06
C PRO A 78 -4.79 -3.66 -17.66
N ASP A 79 -5.57 -4.38 -18.48
CA ASP A 79 -6.85 -3.90 -19.00
C ASP A 79 -7.93 -3.96 -17.90
N ASN A 80 -7.76 -3.11 -16.90
CA ASN A 80 -8.58 -3.01 -15.72
C ASN A 80 -9.05 -1.57 -15.55
N PRO A 81 -10.36 -1.30 -15.41
CA PRO A 81 -10.88 0.06 -15.26
C PRO A 81 -10.31 0.80 -14.05
N LEU A 82 -9.96 0.11 -12.96
CA LEU A 82 -9.34 0.74 -11.79
C LEU A 82 -7.90 1.18 -12.06
N VAL A 83 -7.14 0.42 -12.85
CA VAL A 83 -5.78 0.81 -13.28
C VAL A 83 -5.83 2.02 -14.20
N LYS A 84 -6.81 2.06 -15.13
CA LYS A 84 -7.03 3.22 -15.99
C LYS A 84 -7.38 4.47 -15.18
N ALA A 85 -8.27 4.36 -14.20
CA ALA A 85 -8.60 5.46 -13.30
C ALA A 85 -7.38 5.99 -12.54
N ASN A 86 -6.48 5.11 -12.08
CA ASN A 86 -5.22 5.52 -11.45
C ASN A 86 -4.32 6.32 -12.42
N ALA A 87 -4.21 5.88 -13.66
CA ALA A 87 -3.44 6.58 -14.68
C ALA A 87 -4.02 7.98 -14.95
N GLU A 88 -5.34 8.14 -15.01
CA GLU A 88 -6.02 9.43 -15.20
C GLU A 88 -5.69 10.43 -14.08
N TYR A 89 -5.63 10.00 -12.82
CA TYR A 89 -5.21 10.87 -11.70
C TYR A 89 -3.76 11.33 -11.85
N THR A 90 -2.89 10.46 -12.34
CA THR A 90 -1.48 10.79 -12.59
C THR A 90 -1.33 11.78 -13.73
N GLU A 91 -2.02 11.57 -14.85
CA GLU A 91 -2.04 12.46 -16.02
C GLU A 91 -2.65 13.82 -15.70
N ALA A 92 -3.65 13.86 -14.82
CA ALA A 92 -4.25 15.10 -14.33
C ALA A 92 -3.33 15.88 -13.37
N GLY A 93 -2.14 15.38 -13.06
CA GLY A 93 -1.16 16.02 -12.19
C GLY A 93 -1.57 16.05 -10.72
N LYS A 94 -2.46 15.16 -10.29
CA LYS A 94 -2.85 15.03 -8.88
C LYS A 94 -1.70 14.49 -8.05
N THR A 95 -1.59 14.98 -6.81
CA THR A 95 -0.53 14.58 -5.89
C THR A 95 -0.91 13.26 -5.20
N PRO A 96 -0.19 12.16 -5.42
CA PRO A 96 -0.50 10.90 -4.75
C PRO A 96 -0.22 11.00 -3.25
N VAL A 97 -1.00 10.26 -2.47
CA VAL A 97 -0.81 10.12 -1.03
C VAL A 97 -0.12 8.79 -0.77
N SER A 98 1.01 8.84 -0.08
CA SER A 98 1.76 7.64 0.27
C SER A 98 1.17 6.94 1.50
N TRP A 99 1.12 5.62 1.45
CA TRP A 99 0.85 4.81 2.63
C TRP A 99 1.97 4.94 3.65
N ASN A 100 1.63 5.20 4.91
CA ASN A 100 2.58 5.40 6.00
C ASN A 100 2.65 4.19 6.95
N PHE A 101 2.54 2.98 6.44
CA PHE A 101 2.59 1.76 7.26
C PHE A 101 3.86 1.65 8.11
N THR A 102 4.99 2.12 7.60
CA THR A 102 6.27 2.11 8.30
C THR A 102 6.33 3.06 9.50
N THR A 103 5.39 3.97 9.65
CA THR A 103 5.29 4.88 10.80
C THR A 103 4.41 4.32 11.92
N MET A 104 3.67 3.26 11.66
CA MET A 104 2.85 2.60 12.67
C MET A 104 3.74 1.78 13.61
N PRO A 105 3.56 1.86 14.93
CA PRO A 105 4.43 1.17 15.88
C PRO A 105 4.21 -0.34 15.87
N SER A 106 2.98 -0.81 15.61
CA SER A 106 2.64 -2.22 15.54
C SER A 106 1.29 -2.46 14.86
N GLU A 107 1.05 -3.70 14.42
CA GLU A 107 -0.27 -4.16 13.98
C GLU A 107 -1.31 -4.14 15.12
N ASN A 108 -0.86 -4.38 16.36
CA ASN A 108 -1.71 -4.36 17.55
C ASN A 108 -2.27 -2.96 17.77
N TRP A 109 -1.43 -1.92 17.71
CA TRP A 109 -1.88 -0.53 17.78
C TRP A 109 -2.93 -0.21 16.71
N LYS A 110 -2.66 -0.56 15.45
CA LYS A 110 -3.59 -0.33 14.34
C LYS A 110 -4.96 -0.95 14.61
N ASN A 111 -4.98 -2.19 15.07
CA ASN A 111 -6.22 -2.92 15.35
C ASN A 111 -6.97 -2.31 16.54
N ASN A 112 -6.27 -1.88 17.59
CA ASN A 112 -6.87 -1.25 18.77
C ASN A 112 -7.51 0.11 18.41
N VAL A 113 -6.82 0.92 17.61
CA VAL A 113 -7.38 2.19 17.09
C VAL A 113 -8.60 1.93 16.21
N GLY A 114 -8.52 0.97 15.30
CA GLY A 114 -9.65 0.58 14.47
C GLY A 114 -10.86 0.10 15.28
N GLY A 115 -10.63 -0.68 16.31
CA GLY A 115 -11.67 -1.12 17.24
C GLY A 115 -12.32 0.03 18.03
N ALA A 116 -11.50 0.97 18.52
CA ALA A 116 -11.99 2.16 19.21
C ALA A 116 -12.84 3.06 18.31
N LEU A 117 -12.38 3.28 17.06
CA LEU A 117 -13.14 4.03 16.05
C LEU A 117 -14.47 3.36 15.70
N LEU A 118 -14.47 2.04 15.54
CA LEU A 118 -15.69 1.29 15.26
C LEU A 118 -16.69 1.42 16.40
N ASN A 119 -16.26 1.26 17.65
CA ASN A 119 -17.11 1.40 18.84
C ASN A 119 -17.68 2.83 18.92
N TYR A 120 -16.86 3.84 18.64
CA TYR A 120 -17.34 5.23 18.60
C TYR A 120 -18.39 5.44 17.52
N ALA A 121 -18.15 4.96 16.30
CA ALA A 121 -19.11 5.07 15.20
C ALA A 121 -20.44 4.35 15.46
N GLN A 122 -20.41 3.25 16.21
CA GLN A 122 -21.59 2.50 16.62
C GLN A 122 -22.32 3.10 17.84
N GLY A 123 -21.77 4.15 18.47
CA GLY A 123 -22.33 4.74 19.68
C GLY A 123 -22.11 3.91 20.96
N THR A 124 -21.21 2.94 20.93
CA THR A 124 -20.87 2.07 22.08
C THR A 124 -19.55 2.47 22.76
N GLY A 125 -18.80 3.41 22.17
CA GLY A 125 -17.55 3.94 22.69
C GLY A 125 -17.56 5.48 22.75
N THR A 126 -16.49 6.05 23.31
CA THR A 126 -16.31 7.51 23.44
C THR A 126 -15.17 7.99 22.55
N TRP A 127 -15.17 9.29 22.21
CA TRP A 127 -14.05 9.89 21.51
C TRP A 127 -12.75 9.87 22.33
N ASP A 128 -12.85 10.01 23.65
CA ASP A 128 -11.70 9.91 24.56
C ASP A 128 -11.01 8.53 24.45
N SER A 129 -11.81 7.48 24.30
CA SER A 129 -11.25 6.14 24.07
C SER A 129 -10.50 6.01 22.74
N VAL A 130 -10.95 6.72 21.70
CA VAL A 130 -10.25 6.78 20.40
C VAL A 130 -8.93 7.54 20.57
N GLN A 131 -8.95 8.70 21.24
CA GLN A 131 -7.74 9.48 21.48
C GLN A 131 -6.70 8.70 22.30
N THR A 132 -7.13 8.04 23.38
CA THR A 132 -6.25 7.17 24.18
C THR A 132 -5.65 6.05 23.36
N ALA A 133 -6.44 5.33 22.59
CA ALA A 133 -5.94 4.25 21.74
C ALA A 133 -4.94 4.77 20.68
N PHE A 134 -5.19 5.97 20.14
CA PHE A 134 -4.35 6.56 19.12
C PHE A 134 -3.03 7.10 19.68
N VAL A 135 -3.09 7.91 20.72
CA VAL A 135 -1.92 8.66 21.25
C VAL A 135 -1.15 7.82 22.24
N ASP A 136 -1.80 7.39 23.30
CA ASP A 136 -1.14 6.67 24.39
C ASP A 136 -0.73 5.27 23.94
N GLY A 137 -1.62 4.59 23.21
CA GLY A 137 -1.34 3.29 22.62
C GLY A 137 -0.18 3.31 21.62
N TRP A 138 -0.03 4.39 20.83
CA TRP A 138 1.11 4.54 19.93
C TRP A 138 2.42 4.65 20.74
N ALA A 139 2.44 5.46 21.79
CA ALA A 139 3.62 5.66 22.62
C ALA A 139 4.05 4.36 23.33
N GLU A 140 3.09 3.59 23.84
CA GLU A 140 3.34 2.31 24.51
C GLU A 140 3.93 1.26 23.57
N GLU A 141 3.31 1.07 22.41
CA GLU A 141 3.76 0.08 21.41
C GLU A 141 5.08 0.49 20.76
N TYR A 142 5.32 1.79 20.56
CA TYR A 142 6.59 2.29 20.04
C TYR A 142 7.73 2.05 21.05
N ALA A 143 7.49 2.28 22.34
CA ALA A 143 8.47 2.01 23.38
C ALA A 143 8.81 0.50 23.43
N ALA A 144 7.79 -0.36 23.42
CA ALA A 144 7.97 -1.81 23.45
C ALA A 144 8.73 -2.36 22.23
N ALA A 145 8.58 -1.74 21.06
CA ALA A 145 9.29 -2.14 19.86
C ALA A 145 10.78 -1.71 19.81
N ASN A 146 11.18 -0.80 20.70
CA ASN A 146 12.54 -0.21 20.73
C ASN A 146 13.32 -0.54 22.02
N GLU A 147 12.78 -1.38 22.90
CA GLU A 147 13.49 -2.01 24.02
C GLU A 147 14.30 -3.24 23.55
#